data_5365615e97496d3cf6240b3076f144d1
#
_entry.id   5365615e97496d3cf6240b3076f144d1
#
_cell.length_a   1.000
_cell.length_b   1.000
_cell.length_c   1.000
_cell.angle_alpha   90.00
_cell.angle_beta   90.00
_cell.angle_gamma   90.00
#
_symmetry.space_group_name_H-M   'P 1'
#
loop_
_entity.id
_entity.type
_entity.pdbx_description
1 polymer ?
#
loop_
_entity_poly.entity_id
_entity_poly.type
_entity_poly.pdbx_seq_one_letter_code
_entity_poly.pdbx_strand_id
1 'polypeptide(L)'
;MDNLNYGVIGNCCTAALISEKGSIEWLCFPNFDSPSIFAALLDREKGGTFGFEVSEDYHTIQSYVPHTNILSTTFVSEQDEFAVVDFMPCYELYDNKEYYRPAEVYRYIRRIKGRPRIKVNYHPAPDYARGKAFFNVTSRYIETYSSSNNKDRQYLYSSLPLQGIVDHQEFILEKDEFFLLSYNEKVIPVDIEREKLEYCRTLVYWLNWTDRTRKFTIYNDIIERSLLTLKMMSFYNGAVLASLTTSLPEAVGEVRNWDYRFCWLRDASMSIETLFKIGHADAARKFMKFIQSTFVAEHDTYQIMYGIRGERKLTEVILDHLSGYKNSQPVRIGNDAYHQRQNDSFGYLMDLIYQYYRLMPGTLDEIEDMWEMVKSIMTTVMEDWRKPDKGIWEIRGEGQHFVSSKVMCWVALDRGARIARILNKYENSRRWEEEADAIKADVMRNGWKEEIQSFSQAYGNLDLDSSLLLMEPYGFIDADDIRYHKTVKAVKKSLLHKGLMHRYNTHDDFGCPSSAFTICTFWLIRALYVIGEKDEARCLFDEILQYSNHLGLFSEDIDFETKEQLGNFPQAYSHLALVNTAVLFAEEDKRLIFK
;
A
#
# COMPACT_ATOMS: atom_id res chain seq x y z
N MET A 1 -1.10 24.06 -1.80
CA MET A 1 -0.54 23.01 -2.66
C MET A 1 -1.39 21.77 -2.46
N ASP A 2 -1.77 21.11 -3.53
CA ASP A 2 -2.67 19.94 -3.50
C ASP A 2 -1.80 18.66 -3.39
N ASN A 3 -1.29 18.41 -2.19
CA ASN A 3 -0.28 17.39 -1.91
C ASN A 3 -0.89 16.03 -1.52
N LEU A 4 -1.94 15.57 -2.22
CA LEU A 4 -2.72 14.39 -1.81
C LEU A 4 -3.08 14.44 -0.32
N ASN A 5 -3.61 15.61 0.11
CA ASN A 5 -3.99 15.87 1.48
C ASN A 5 -5.26 15.10 1.88
N TYR A 6 -5.16 13.79 1.86
CA TYR A 6 -6.23 12.87 2.26
C TYR A 6 -5.85 12.13 3.54
N GLY A 7 -6.81 12.02 4.45
CA GLY A 7 -6.81 10.99 5.47
C GLY A 7 -7.43 9.71 4.93
N VAL A 8 -7.05 8.58 5.49
CA VAL A 8 -7.54 7.27 5.06
C VAL A 8 -8.14 6.52 6.22
N ILE A 9 -9.37 6.05 6.06
CA ILE A 9 -10.03 5.12 6.99
C ILE A 9 -10.28 3.78 6.29
N GLY A 10 -10.38 2.70 7.06
CA GLY A 10 -10.65 1.38 6.48
C GLY A 10 -10.76 0.29 7.53
N ASN A 11 -11.22 -0.89 7.10
CA ASN A 11 -11.46 -2.04 7.97
C ASN A 11 -10.78 -3.34 7.51
N CYS A 12 -9.73 -3.24 6.71
CA CYS A 12 -9.03 -4.37 6.08
C CYS A 12 -9.89 -5.16 5.05
N CYS A 13 -10.98 -4.57 4.56
CA CYS A 13 -11.77 -5.08 3.43
C CYS A 13 -11.98 -4.00 2.38
N THR A 14 -12.18 -2.79 2.84
CA THR A 14 -12.35 -1.59 2.03
C THR A 14 -11.77 -0.38 2.75
N ALA A 15 -11.62 0.74 2.04
CA ALA A 15 -11.12 1.99 2.57
C ALA A 15 -11.75 3.20 1.87
N ALA A 16 -11.76 4.33 2.58
CA ALA A 16 -12.15 5.63 2.03
C ALA A 16 -11.02 6.65 2.18
N LEU A 17 -10.83 7.50 1.17
CA LEU A 17 -9.99 8.68 1.23
C LEU A 17 -10.85 9.90 1.51
N ILE A 18 -10.46 10.64 2.54
CA ILE A 18 -11.18 11.81 3.06
C ILE A 18 -10.26 13.01 2.94
N SER A 19 -10.66 13.99 2.12
CA SER A 19 -9.88 15.21 1.91
C SER A 19 -9.70 16.02 3.20
N GLU A 20 -8.73 16.93 3.24
CA GLU A 20 -8.51 17.83 4.37
C GLU A 20 -9.75 18.65 4.74
N LYS A 21 -10.70 18.79 3.81
CA LYS A 21 -12.01 19.45 4.02
C LYS A 21 -13.10 18.50 4.54
N GLY A 22 -12.75 17.27 4.90
CA GLY A 22 -13.68 16.28 5.44
C GLY A 22 -14.64 15.67 4.40
N SER A 23 -14.31 15.69 3.11
CA SER A 23 -15.11 15.07 2.06
C SER A 23 -14.55 13.71 1.67
N ILE A 24 -15.39 12.66 1.63
CA ILE A 24 -15.04 11.37 1.04
C ILE A 24 -15.00 11.55 -0.47
N GLU A 25 -13.83 11.41 -1.08
CA GLU A 25 -13.59 11.60 -2.52
C GLU A 25 -13.14 10.32 -3.22
N TRP A 26 -12.87 9.26 -2.45
CA TRP A 26 -12.63 7.91 -2.96
C TRP A 26 -13.20 6.88 -1.99
N LEU A 27 -14.02 5.97 -2.51
CA LEU A 27 -14.56 4.83 -1.76
C LEU A 27 -14.98 3.73 -2.74
N CYS A 28 -14.49 2.51 -2.52
CA CYS A 28 -14.90 1.30 -3.22
C CYS A 28 -15.67 0.39 -2.27
N PHE A 29 -16.84 -0.11 -2.65
CA PHE A 29 -17.64 -1.07 -1.89
C PHE A 29 -18.00 -2.28 -2.74
N PRO A 30 -18.08 -3.51 -2.14
CA PRO A 30 -17.80 -3.84 -0.74
C PRO A 30 -16.32 -4.06 -0.40
N ASN A 31 -15.42 -4.17 -1.39
CA ASN A 31 -14.00 -4.44 -1.21
C ASN A 31 -13.14 -3.39 -1.90
N PHE A 32 -11.83 -3.41 -1.62
CA PHE A 32 -10.86 -2.48 -2.21
C PHE A 32 -10.88 -2.44 -3.74
N ASP A 33 -11.00 -3.61 -4.38
CA ASP A 33 -10.99 -3.81 -5.84
C ASP A 33 -12.38 -3.67 -6.50
N SER A 34 -13.42 -3.42 -5.70
CA SER A 34 -14.79 -3.23 -6.20
C SER A 34 -14.96 -1.89 -6.92
N PRO A 35 -16.04 -1.74 -7.71
CA PRO A 35 -16.38 -0.45 -8.30
C PRO A 35 -16.52 0.65 -7.24
N SER A 36 -16.09 1.86 -7.60
CA SER A 36 -16.20 3.00 -6.69
C SER A 36 -17.63 3.47 -6.52
N ILE A 37 -17.92 3.97 -5.31
CA ILE A 37 -19.17 4.70 -4.97
C ILE A 37 -18.91 6.21 -5.06
N PHE A 38 -17.71 6.64 -4.64
CA PHE A 38 -17.21 7.99 -4.78
C PHE A 38 -15.85 7.93 -5.46
N ALA A 39 -15.63 8.79 -6.44
CA ALA A 39 -14.40 8.90 -7.23
C ALA A 39 -14.09 10.35 -7.64
N ALA A 40 -14.51 11.36 -6.85
CA ALA A 40 -14.15 12.76 -7.08
C ALA A 40 -12.62 12.96 -7.11
N LEU A 41 -11.85 12.06 -6.50
CA LEU A 41 -10.40 11.96 -6.62
C LEU A 41 -9.94 11.86 -8.09
N LEU A 42 -10.67 11.11 -8.94
CA LEU A 42 -10.35 10.90 -10.36
C LEU A 42 -11.09 11.87 -11.27
N ASP A 43 -12.30 12.29 -10.90
CA ASP A 43 -13.10 13.22 -11.69
C ASP A 43 -14.02 14.03 -10.76
N ARG A 44 -13.68 15.30 -10.54
CA ARG A 44 -14.42 16.15 -9.60
C ARG A 44 -15.86 16.44 -10.02
N GLU A 45 -16.16 16.39 -11.32
CA GLU A 45 -17.50 16.67 -11.84
C GLU A 45 -18.41 15.43 -11.82
N LYS A 46 -17.85 14.24 -12.17
CA LYS A 46 -18.63 13.02 -12.35
C LYS A 46 -18.48 12.01 -11.22
N GLY A 47 -17.32 12.02 -10.54
CA GLY A 47 -16.93 10.95 -9.61
C GLY A 47 -17.76 10.86 -8.33
N GLY A 48 -18.47 11.92 -7.99
CA GLY A 48 -19.30 11.95 -6.76
C GLY A 48 -18.50 12.08 -5.48
N THR A 49 -19.16 12.57 -4.43
CA THR A 49 -18.52 12.88 -3.15
C THR A 49 -19.52 12.82 -1.98
N PHE A 50 -18.98 12.70 -0.75
CA PHE A 50 -19.77 12.83 0.48
C PHE A 50 -19.05 13.72 1.50
N GLY A 51 -19.49 14.95 1.64
CA GLY A 51 -18.86 15.96 2.49
C GLY A 51 -19.84 16.94 3.11
N PHE A 52 -19.28 18.03 3.61
CA PHE A 52 -20.04 19.11 4.27
C PHE A 52 -19.63 20.45 3.69
N GLU A 53 -20.62 21.29 3.40
CA GLU A 53 -20.39 22.69 3.06
C GLU A 53 -20.64 23.53 4.32
N VAL A 54 -19.69 24.41 4.61
CA VAL A 54 -19.71 25.38 5.69
C VAL A 54 -19.40 26.77 5.15
N SER A 55 -19.64 27.82 5.91
CA SER A 55 -19.28 29.17 5.53
C SER A 55 -17.75 29.34 5.40
N GLU A 56 -17.30 30.34 4.65
CA GLU A 56 -15.88 30.56 4.30
C GLU A 56 -14.99 30.92 5.52
N ASP A 57 -15.57 31.28 6.64
CA ASP A 57 -14.85 31.60 7.88
C ASP A 57 -14.36 30.36 8.64
N TYR A 58 -14.80 29.16 8.24
CA TYR A 58 -14.28 27.92 8.82
C TYR A 58 -12.93 27.53 8.19
N HIS A 59 -12.04 27.07 9.08
CA HIS A 59 -10.86 26.29 8.69
C HIS A 59 -10.96 24.89 9.26
N THR A 60 -10.25 23.95 8.65
CA THR A 60 -10.26 22.53 9.05
C THR A 60 -8.93 22.14 9.68
N ILE A 61 -9.01 21.28 10.72
CA ILE A 61 -7.86 20.60 11.33
C ILE A 61 -8.15 19.11 11.27
N GLN A 62 -7.30 18.34 10.59
CA GLN A 62 -7.48 16.92 10.45
C GLN A 62 -6.39 16.15 11.19
N SER A 63 -6.76 15.12 11.94
CA SER A 63 -5.84 14.26 12.67
C SER A 63 -6.44 12.87 12.89
N TYR A 64 -5.58 11.87 13.06
CA TYR A 64 -6.04 10.57 13.54
C TYR A 64 -6.26 10.58 15.05
N VAL A 65 -7.27 9.84 15.52
CA VAL A 65 -7.34 9.47 16.93
C VAL A 65 -6.07 8.66 17.25
N PRO A 66 -5.32 9.03 18.31
CA PRO A 66 -4.02 8.41 18.58
C PRO A 66 -4.05 6.88 18.54
N HIS A 67 -3.05 6.27 17.91
CA HIS A 67 -2.88 4.81 17.78
C HIS A 67 -3.95 4.08 16.97
N THR A 68 -4.70 4.79 16.11
CA THR A 68 -5.80 4.20 15.32
C THR A 68 -5.82 4.61 13.86
N ASN A 69 -6.74 4.01 13.08
CA ASN A 69 -7.17 4.47 11.76
C ASN A 69 -8.55 5.15 11.80
N ILE A 70 -8.90 5.76 12.91
CA ILE A 70 -10.08 6.62 13.06
C ILE A 70 -9.66 8.06 12.81
N LEU A 71 -10.31 8.74 11.88
CA LEU A 71 -9.96 10.08 11.44
C LEU A 71 -10.90 11.11 12.05
N SER A 72 -10.37 12.23 12.52
CA SER A 72 -11.15 13.37 12.98
C SER A 72 -10.84 14.59 12.14
N THR A 73 -11.86 15.18 11.53
CA THR A 73 -11.78 16.48 10.86
C THR A 73 -12.56 17.51 11.66
N THR A 74 -11.87 18.43 12.31
CA THR A 74 -12.47 19.50 13.11
C THR A 74 -12.63 20.76 12.26
N PHE A 75 -13.83 21.30 12.23
CA PHE A 75 -14.19 22.55 11.57
C PHE A 75 -14.29 23.64 12.63
N VAL A 76 -13.48 24.69 12.48
CA VAL A 76 -13.32 25.75 13.48
C VAL A 76 -13.57 27.11 12.86
N SER A 77 -14.46 27.89 13.47
CA SER A 77 -14.64 29.31 13.24
C SER A 77 -14.51 30.09 14.56
N GLU A 78 -14.63 31.39 14.54
CA GLU A 78 -14.58 32.21 15.79
C GLU A 78 -15.71 31.85 16.77
N GLN A 79 -16.90 31.53 16.27
CA GLN A 79 -18.10 31.32 17.06
C GLN A 79 -18.48 29.87 17.23
N ASP A 80 -18.20 29.05 16.23
CA ASP A 80 -18.71 27.69 16.08
C ASP A 80 -17.58 26.69 15.89
N GLU A 81 -17.77 25.49 16.44
CA GLU A 81 -16.83 24.39 16.29
C GLU A 81 -17.56 23.04 16.32
N PHE A 82 -17.22 22.17 15.38
CA PHE A 82 -17.66 20.77 15.36
C PHE A 82 -16.60 19.87 14.76
N ALA A 83 -16.63 18.59 15.08
CA ALA A 83 -15.74 17.60 14.50
C ALA A 83 -16.56 16.49 13.83
N VAL A 84 -16.07 16.03 12.68
CA VAL A 84 -16.54 14.81 12.01
C VAL A 84 -15.52 13.71 12.29
N VAL A 85 -15.97 12.65 12.98
CA VAL A 85 -15.16 11.49 13.30
C VAL A 85 -15.56 10.36 12.34
N ASP A 86 -14.66 10.04 11.45
CA ASP A 86 -14.86 9.06 10.37
C ASP A 86 -14.18 7.73 10.70
N PHE A 87 -14.92 6.63 10.57
CA PHE A 87 -14.37 5.29 10.78
C PHE A 87 -15.16 4.21 10.03
N MET A 88 -14.53 3.06 9.85
CA MET A 88 -15.18 1.84 9.37
C MET A 88 -15.09 0.77 10.46
N PRO A 89 -16.18 0.11 10.85
CA PRO A 89 -16.16 -0.91 11.89
C PRO A 89 -15.16 -2.03 11.59
N CYS A 90 -14.33 -2.33 12.58
CA CYS A 90 -13.37 -3.42 12.55
C CYS A 90 -13.13 -3.92 13.98
N TYR A 91 -13.65 -5.09 14.31
CA TYR A 91 -13.42 -5.71 15.63
C TYR A 91 -13.69 -7.22 15.60
N GLU A 92 -13.16 -7.94 16.59
CA GLU A 92 -13.35 -9.38 16.75
C GLU A 92 -14.69 -9.66 17.44
N LEU A 93 -15.48 -10.59 16.89
CA LEU A 93 -16.70 -11.09 17.52
C LEU A 93 -16.34 -12.10 18.61
N TYR A 94 -16.99 -11.99 19.76
CA TYR A 94 -16.61 -12.68 20.99
C TYR A 94 -16.68 -14.23 20.90
N ASP A 95 -17.61 -14.78 20.13
CA ASP A 95 -17.92 -16.21 20.17
C ASP A 95 -17.15 -17.09 19.16
N ASN A 96 -16.60 -16.54 18.06
CA ASN A 96 -16.13 -17.36 16.93
C ASN A 96 -14.72 -17.02 16.41
N LYS A 97 -13.99 -16.09 17.02
CA LYS A 97 -12.75 -15.50 16.45
C LYS A 97 -12.97 -14.92 15.03
N GLU A 98 -14.21 -14.65 14.68
CA GLU A 98 -14.56 -13.96 13.46
C GLU A 98 -14.49 -12.45 13.66
N TYR A 99 -14.23 -11.74 12.58
CA TYR A 99 -14.13 -10.29 12.61
C TYR A 99 -15.36 -9.65 11.98
N TYR A 100 -15.94 -8.68 12.65
CA TYR A 100 -16.95 -7.81 12.08
C TYR A 100 -16.29 -6.71 11.26
N ARG A 101 -16.47 -6.71 9.95
CA ARG A 101 -15.91 -5.78 8.98
C ARG A 101 -16.91 -5.51 7.87
N PRO A 102 -18.04 -4.90 8.18
CA PRO A 102 -19.08 -4.62 7.21
C PRO A 102 -18.61 -3.59 6.18
N ALA A 103 -19.26 -3.58 5.01
CA ALA A 103 -19.10 -2.50 4.04
C ALA A 103 -19.91 -1.28 4.51
N GLU A 104 -19.44 -0.64 5.57
CA GLU A 104 -20.09 0.47 6.25
C GLU A 104 -19.09 1.59 6.55
N VAL A 105 -19.53 2.85 6.35
CA VAL A 105 -18.79 4.06 6.78
C VAL A 105 -19.66 4.80 7.77
N TYR A 106 -19.09 5.10 8.92
CA TYR A 106 -19.68 5.91 9.96
C TYR A 106 -19.03 7.28 9.97
N ARG A 107 -19.84 8.33 10.07
CA ARG A 107 -19.44 9.73 10.16
C ARG A 107 -20.15 10.36 11.36
N TYR A 108 -19.50 10.35 12.52
CA TYR A 108 -20.01 10.88 13.77
C TYR A 108 -19.71 12.37 13.89
N ILE A 109 -20.75 13.21 13.89
CA ILE A 109 -20.62 14.65 14.06
C ILE A 109 -20.74 14.99 15.53
N ARG A 110 -19.67 15.50 16.10
CA ARG A 110 -19.60 16.02 17.47
C ARG A 110 -19.73 17.53 17.44
N ARG A 111 -20.77 18.07 18.06
CA ARG A 111 -20.88 19.49 18.29
C ARG A 111 -19.97 19.88 19.47
N ILE A 112 -19.05 20.83 19.28
CA ILE A 112 -18.07 21.24 20.30
C ILE A 112 -18.47 22.61 20.88
N LYS A 113 -18.73 23.60 19.99
CA LYS A 113 -19.02 24.98 20.42
C LYS A 113 -20.05 25.62 19.48
N GLY A 114 -20.87 26.55 20.03
CA GLY A 114 -21.77 27.38 19.23
C GLY A 114 -22.97 26.64 18.63
N ARG A 115 -23.43 27.11 17.47
CA ARG A 115 -24.53 26.54 16.68
C ARG A 115 -24.11 26.41 15.22
N PRO A 116 -23.18 25.47 14.91
CA PRO A 116 -22.65 25.30 13.55
C PRO A 116 -23.75 25.11 12.53
N ARG A 117 -23.58 25.71 11.34
CA ARG A 117 -24.46 25.55 10.19
C ARG A 117 -23.75 24.77 9.12
N ILE A 118 -24.39 23.69 8.62
CA ILE A 118 -23.82 22.82 7.61
C ILE A 118 -24.84 22.55 6.51
N LYS A 119 -24.37 22.33 5.29
CA LYS A 119 -25.12 21.60 4.26
C LYS A 119 -24.42 20.28 4.00
N VAL A 120 -25.21 19.23 3.77
CA VAL A 120 -24.67 17.90 3.46
C VAL A 120 -24.55 17.78 1.93
N ASN A 121 -23.33 17.51 1.49
CA ASN A 121 -23.04 17.26 0.08
C ASN A 121 -22.93 15.74 -0.13
N TYR A 122 -24.06 15.07 -0.45
CA TYR A 122 -24.14 13.63 -0.69
C TYR A 122 -24.49 13.35 -2.15
N HIS A 123 -23.44 13.13 -2.96
CA HIS A 123 -23.53 12.87 -4.40
C HIS A 123 -22.82 11.57 -4.78
N PRO A 124 -23.39 10.39 -4.46
CA PRO A 124 -22.79 9.13 -4.86
C PRO A 124 -22.88 8.94 -6.39
N ALA A 125 -21.82 8.39 -6.96
CA ALA A 125 -21.70 8.03 -8.36
C ALA A 125 -21.26 6.56 -8.50
N PRO A 126 -22.15 5.59 -8.14
CA PRO A 126 -21.78 4.17 -8.08
C PRO A 126 -21.36 3.62 -9.44
N ASP A 127 -20.60 2.51 -9.41
CA ASP A 127 -20.09 1.82 -10.59
C ASP A 127 -19.17 2.71 -11.42
N TYR A 128 -18.19 3.41 -10.76
CA TYR A 128 -17.26 4.33 -11.41
C TYR A 128 -17.98 5.44 -12.22
N ALA A 129 -19.13 5.90 -11.77
CA ALA A 129 -19.96 6.88 -12.48
C ALA A 129 -20.36 6.47 -13.92
N ARG A 130 -20.41 5.16 -14.22
CA ARG A 130 -20.83 4.67 -15.55
C ARG A 130 -22.31 4.90 -15.83
N GLY A 131 -23.12 5.02 -14.80
CA GLY A 131 -24.56 5.23 -14.91
C GLY A 131 -25.07 6.39 -14.09
N LYS A 132 -26.33 6.78 -14.34
CA LYS A 132 -27.01 7.79 -13.54
C LYS A 132 -27.38 7.22 -12.18
N ALA A 133 -27.10 7.95 -11.11
CA ALA A 133 -27.55 7.61 -9.75
C ALA A 133 -29.04 7.98 -9.57
N PHE A 134 -29.79 7.11 -8.90
CA PHE A 134 -31.18 7.30 -8.51
C PHE A 134 -31.29 7.26 -7.00
N PHE A 135 -32.20 8.07 -6.45
CA PHE A 135 -32.47 8.18 -5.04
C PHE A 135 -33.91 7.78 -4.72
N ASN A 136 -34.07 6.99 -3.67
CA ASN A 136 -35.38 6.68 -3.08
C ASN A 136 -35.32 7.04 -1.59
N VAL A 137 -36.01 8.12 -1.23
CA VAL A 137 -36.05 8.61 0.15
C VAL A 137 -37.19 7.94 0.91
N THR A 138 -36.82 7.26 1.99
CA THR A 138 -37.82 6.65 2.92
C THR A 138 -37.80 7.40 4.26
N SER A 139 -38.63 6.97 5.20
CA SER A 139 -38.58 7.52 6.56
C SER A 139 -37.35 7.12 7.38
N ARG A 140 -36.52 6.17 6.89
CA ARG A 140 -35.42 5.59 7.66
C ARG A 140 -34.07 5.75 6.98
N TYR A 141 -34.00 5.82 5.65
CA TYR A 141 -32.77 5.88 4.86
C TYR A 141 -33.04 6.50 3.47
N ILE A 142 -31.95 6.97 2.86
CA ILE A 142 -31.89 7.26 1.43
C ILE A 142 -31.26 6.04 0.76
N GLU A 143 -32.00 5.39 -0.13
CA GLU A 143 -31.49 4.31 -0.98
C GLU A 143 -30.93 4.89 -2.26
N THR A 144 -29.71 4.50 -2.62
CA THR A 144 -29.07 4.92 -3.88
C THR A 144 -28.71 3.70 -4.73
N TYR A 145 -28.86 3.81 -6.04
CA TYR A 145 -28.44 2.79 -7.01
C TYR A 145 -28.11 3.42 -8.36
N SER A 146 -27.32 2.72 -9.18
CA SER A 146 -26.94 3.17 -10.52
C SER A 146 -27.80 2.54 -11.61
N SER A 147 -28.03 3.28 -12.71
CA SER A 147 -28.64 2.71 -13.92
C SER A 147 -27.79 1.67 -14.63
N SER A 148 -26.46 1.72 -14.45
CA SER A 148 -25.51 0.74 -15.01
C SER A 148 -25.49 -0.57 -14.22
N ASN A 149 -25.77 -0.51 -12.91
CA ASN A 149 -25.80 -1.66 -12.02
C ASN A 149 -26.88 -1.47 -10.94
N ASN A 150 -28.05 -2.03 -11.19
CA ASN A 150 -29.20 -1.89 -10.28
C ASN A 150 -29.22 -2.95 -9.16
N LYS A 151 -28.24 -3.84 -9.08
CA LYS A 151 -28.14 -4.84 -8.01
C LYS A 151 -27.47 -4.29 -6.76
N ASP A 152 -26.57 -3.35 -6.95
CA ASP A 152 -25.82 -2.72 -5.86
C ASP A 152 -26.59 -1.54 -5.29
N ARG A 153 -26.83 -1.58 -3.98
CA ARG A 153 -27.60 -0.60 -3.23
C ARG A 153 -26.75 0.01 -2.14
N GLN A 154 -26.82 1.33 -2.01
CA GLN A 154 -26.26 2.04 -0.86
C GLN A 154 -27.41 2.58 -0.04
N TYR A 155 -27.30 2.47 1.29
CA TYR A 155 -28.29 2.98 2.24
C TYR A 155 -27.62 4.01 3.14
N LEU A 156 -28.03 5.27 3.01
CA LEU A 156 -27.59 6.35 3.90
C LEU A 156 -28.61 6.58 4.99
N TYR A 157 -28.21 6.38 6.23
CA TYR A 157 -28.96 6.69 7.44
C TYR A 157 -28.41 7.97 8.06
N SER A 158 -29.27 8.75 8.70
CA SER A 158 -28.88 9.95 9.44
C SER A 158 -29.89 10.29 10.52
N SER A 159 -29.44 10.99 11.55
CA SER A 159 -30.30 11.66 12.52
C SER A 159 -30.88 12.99 11.99
N LEU A 160 -30.29 13.55 10.93
CA LEU A 160 -30.82 14.72 10.23
C LEU A 160 -31.98 14.33 9.27
N PRO A 161 -32.89 15.26 8.96
CA PRO A 161 -33.99 15.02 8.02
C PRO A 161 -33.49 14.59 6.63
N LEU A 162 -33.80 13.34 6.23
CA LEU A 162 -33.28 12.71 5.00
C LEU A 162 -33.69 13.47 3.73
N GLN A 163 -34.92 13.97 3.66
CA GLN A 163 -35.36 14.77 2.51
C GLN A 163 -34.58 16.08 2.40
N GLY A 164 -34.28 16.73 3.54
CA GLY A 164 -33.46 17.94 3.55
C GLY A 164 -32.03 17.71 3.09
N ILE A 165 -31.46 16.50 3.27
CA ILE A 165 -30.15 16.13 2.72
C ILE A 165 -30.22 16.11 1.19
N VAL A 166 -31.22 15.47 0.60
CA VAL A 166 -31.40 15.40 -0.86
C VAL A 166 -31.71 16.78 -1.46
N ASP A 167 -32.42 17.63 -0.72
CA ASP A 167 -32.80 18.98 -1.14
C ASP A 167 -31.69 20.03 -0.84
N HIS A 168 -30.52 19.62 -0.36
CA HIS A 168 -29.38 20.48 0.01
C HIS A 168 -29.74 21.60 1.00
N GLN A 169 -30.61 21.31 1.96
CA GLN A 169 -30.99 22.25 3.00
C GLN A 169 -29.86 22.50 3.98
N GLU A 170 -29.84 23.72 4.54
CA GLU A 170 -28.95 24.06 5.66
C GLU A 170 -29.49 23.48 6.96
N PHE A 171 -28.62 22.85 7.76
CA PHE A 171 -28.93 22.32 9.08
C PHE A 171 -28.14 23.08 10.15
N ILE A 172 -28.76 23.30 11.30
CA ILE A 172 -28.12 23.84 12.50
C ILE A 172 -27.82 22.66 13.43
N LEU A 173 -26.55 22.50 13.80
CA LEU A 173 -26.15 21.46 14.74
C LEU A 173 -26.45 21.92 16.18
N GLU A 174 -27.52 21.41 16.77
CA GLU A 174 -27.88 21.69 18.16
C GLU A 174 -27.37 20.61 19.13
N LYS A 175 -27.05 19.44 18.63
CA LYS A 175 -26.52 18.27 19.33
C LYS A 175 -25.58 17.48 18.41
N ASP A 176 -25.05 16.37 18.92
CA ASP A 176 -24.31 15.41 18.11
C ASP A 176 -25.26 14.75 17.11
N GLU A 177 -24.78 14.56 15.88
CA GLU A 177 -25.51 13.95 14.78
C GLU A 177 -24.67 12.83 14.16
N PHE A 178 -25.27 12.00 13.29
CA PHE A 178 -24.54 10.93 12.64
C PHE A 178 -24.99 10.67 11.20
N PHE A 179 -24.09 10.01 10.45
CA PHE A 179 -24.38 9.38 9.18
C PHE A 179 -23.79 7.97 9.19
N LEU A 180 -24.56 7.02 8.68
CA LEU A 180 -24.11 5.68 8.37
C LEU A 180 -24.41 5.39 6.90
N LEU A 181 -23.38 5.10 6.12
CA LEU A 181 -23.49 4.59 4.76
C LEU A 181 -23.21 3.09 4.76
N SER A 182 -24.18 2.26 4.36
CA SER A 182 -24.03 0.81 4.23
C SER A 182 -24.25 0.34 2.79
N TYR A 183 -23.69 -0.82 2.45
CA TYR A 183 -23.75 -1.41 1.12
C TYR A 183 -24.52 -2.74 1.14
N ASN A 184 -25.56 -2.84 0.31
CA ASN A 184 -26.45 -4.00 0.10
C ASN A 184 -27.16 -4.54 1.34
N GLU A 185 -26.79 -4.11 2.54
CA GLU A 185 -27.39 -4.54 3.79
C GLU A 185 -28.12 -3.40 4.48
N LYS A 186 -29.37 -3.65 4.89
CA LYS A 186 -30.15 -2.72 5.70
C LYS A 186 -29.83 -2.94 7.17
N VAL A 187 -29.40 -1.88 7.81
CA VAL A 187 -28.98 -1.90 9.21
C VAL A 187 -30.13 -1.50 10.13
N ILE A 188 -30.37 -2.24 11.22
CA ILE A 188 -31.40 -1.96 12.24
C ILE A 188 -30.91 -2.48 13.60
N PRO A 189 -31.01 -1.71 14.68
CA PRO A 189 -31.39 -0.30 14.75
C PRO A 189 -30.25 0.62 14.27
N VAL A 190 -30.58 1.84 13.83
CA VAL A 190 -29.61 2.89 13.52
C VAL A 190 -29.96 4.12 14.35
N ASP A 191 -29.13 4.40 15.34
CA ASP A 191 -29.25 5.53 16.26
C ASP A 191 -27.85 5.95 16.75
N ILE A 192 -27.79 7.04 17.52
CA ILE A 192 -26.55 7.60 18.04
C ILE A 192 -25.85 6.65 19.04
N GLU A 193 -26.57 5.79 19.72
CA GLU A 193 -25.99 4.84 20.67
C GLU A 193 -25.29 3.69 19.93
N ARG A 194 -25.84 3.24 18.81
CA ARG A 194 -25.15 2.32 17.92
C ARG A 194 -23.86 2.93 17.39
N GLU A 195 -23.92 4.17 16.91
CA GLU A 195 -22.76 4.91 16.42
C GLU A 195 -21.61 4.90 17.45
N LYS A 196 -21.91 5.29 18.69
CA LYS A 196 -20.95 5.31 19.80
C LYS A 196 -20.41 3.92 20.11
N LEU A 197 -21.25 2.88 20.06
CA LEU A 197 -20.85 1.50 20.32
C LEU A 197 -19.85 1.02 19.26
N GLU A 198 -20.14 1.23 17.99
CA GLU A 198 -19.29 0.82 16.87
C GLU A 198 -17.96 1.61 16.89
N TYR A 199 -17.99 2.90 17.24
CA TYR A 199 -16.80 3.69 17.49
C TYR A 199 -15.93 3.08 18.59
N CYS A 200 -16.49 2.79 19.77
CA CYS A 200 -15.75 2.24 20.89
C CYS A 200 -15.14 0.87 20.56
N ARG A 201 -15.87 -0.02 19.87
CA ARG A 201 -15.39 -1.33 19.44
C ARG A 201 -14.22 -1.21 18.46
N THR A 202 -14.36 -0.32 17.48
CA THR A 202 -13.33 -0.04 16.47
C THR A 202 -12.09 0.58 17.11
N LEU A 203 -12.28 1.52 18.05
CA LEU A 203 -11.20 2.12 18.82
C LEU A 203 -10.39 1.05 19.56
N VAL A 204 -11.07 0.18 20.32
CA VAL A 204 -10.43 -0.91 21.06
C VAL A 204 -9.66 -1.87 20.15
N TYR A 205 -10.21 -2.18 18.97
CA TYR A 205 -9.53 -3.01 17.98
C TYR A 205 -8.18 -2.42 17.57
N TRP A 206 -8.14 -1.15 17.18
CA TRP A 206 -6.90 -0.48 16.75
C TRP A 206 -5.90 -0.35 17.89
N LEU A 207 -6.37 0.03 19.09
CA LEU A 207 -5.51 0.13 20.28
C LEU A 207 -4.88 -1.23 20.64
N ASN A 208 -5.66 -2.31 20.63
CA ASN A 208 -5.14 -3.67 20.87
C ASN A 208 -4.13 -4.09 19.80
N TRP A 209 -4.31 -3.66 18.57
CA TRP A 209 -3.36 -3.96 17.50
C TRP A 209 -2.05 -3.21 17.69
N THR A 210 -2.11 -1.90 17.95
CA THR A 210 -0.92 -1.06 18.16
C THR A 210 -0.17 -1.38 19.44
N ASP A 211 -0.85 -1.85 20.49
CA ASP A 211 -0.22 -2.27 21.75
C ASP A 211 0.75 -3.47 21.56
N ARG A 212 0.46 -4.34 20.60
CA ARG A 212 1.33 -5.46 20.22
C ARG A 212 2.53 -5.06 19.39
N THR A 213 2.55 -3.85 18.85
CA THR A 213 3.64 -3.36 18.01
C THR A 213 4.86 -3.03 18.87
N ARG A 214 6.04 -3.49 18.44
CA ARG A 214 7.31 -3.12 19.06
C ARG A 214 7.46 -1.60 19.07
N LYS A 215 7.81 -1.03 20.23
CA LYS A 215 8.01 0.42 20.41
C LYS A 215 9.48 0.77 20.26
N PHE A 216 9.73 1.98 19.74
CA PHE A 216 11.06 2.51 19.46
C PHE A 216 11.29 3.84 20.18
N THR A 217 12.54 4.15 20.49
CA THR A 217 12.92 5.38 21.21
C THR A 217 12.88 6.62 20.31
N ILE A 218 13.14 6.44 19.02
CA ILE A 218 13.10 7.49 18.00
C ILE A 218 12.18 7.05 16.86
N TYR A 219 11.60 8.01 16.15
CA TYR A 219 10.71 7.79 14.99
C TYR A 219 9.46 6.93 15.26
N ASN A 220 9.10 6.71 16.55
CA ASN A 220 8.01 5.80 16.91
C ASN A 220 6.67 6.16 16.24
N ASP A 221 6.31 7.44 16.21
CA ASP A 221 5.01 7.90 15.70
C ASP A 221 4.89 7.68 14.19
N ILE A 222 5.94 7.95 13.43
CA ILE A 222 5.95 7.74 11.98
C ILE A 222 5.98 6.26 11.62
N ILE A 223 6.70 5.44 12.42
CA ILE A 223 6.70 3.99 12.31
C ILE A 223 5.28 3.48 12.55
N GLU A 224 4.65 3.85 13.66
CA GLU A 224 3.30 3.41 14.02
C GLU A 224 2.26 3.83 12.98
N ARG A 225 2.31 5.09 12.49
CA ARG A 225 1.40 5.56 11.43
C ARG A 225 1.54 4.74 10.16
N SER A 226 2.78 4.48 9.72
CA SER A 226 3.04 3.67 8.53
C SER A 226 2.59 2.21 8.70
N LEU A 227 2.78 1.64 9.89
CA LEU A 227 2.32 0.27 10.20
C LEU A 227 0.79 0.16 10.23
N LEU A 228 0.09 1.14 10.79
CA LEU A 228 -1.37 1.21 10.76
C LEU A 228 -1.89 1.31 9.32
N THR A 229 -1.18 2.03 8.44
CA THR A 229 -1.49 2.12 7.02
C THR A 229 -1.30 0.76 6.33
N LEU A 230 -0.15 0.10 6.50
CA LEU A 230 0.11 -1.24 5.95
C LEU A 230 -0.89 -2.28 6.47
N LYS A 231 -1.25 -2.20 7.76
CA LYS A 231 -2.25 -3.08 8.35
C LYS A 231 -3.63 -2.91 7.70
N MET A 232 -4.03 -1.67 7.45
CA MET A 232 -5.31 -1.37 6.79
C MET A 232 -5.35 -1.90 5.36
N MET A 233 -4.22 -1.84 4.63
CA MET A 233 -4.07 -2.36 3.26
C MET A 233 -3.93 -3.88 3.20
N SER A 234 -3.82 -4.56 4.35
CA SER A 234 -3.79 -6.02 4.43
C SER A 234 -5.22 -6.56 4.47
N PHE A 235 -5.66 -7.20 3.39
CA PHE A 235 -6.97 -7.83 3.30
C PHE A 235 -7.11 -8.95 4.34
N TYR A 236 -8.32 -9.25 4.76
CA TYR A 236 -8.58 -10.16 5.90
C TYR A 236 -8.03 -11.58 5.70
N ASN A 237 -7.89 -12.03 4.45
CA ASN A 237 -7.34 -13.35 4.12
C ASN A 237 -5.80 -13.39 4.07
N GLY A 238 -5.13 -12.24 4.15
CA GLY A 238 -3.69 -12.10 4.14
C GLY A 238 -3.11 -11.44 2.89
N ALA A 239 -3.87 -11.26 1.81
CA ALA A 239 -3.42 -10.49 0.64
C ALA A 239 -3.09 -9.04 1.06
N VAL A 240 -2.05 -8.45 0.49
CA VAL A 240 -1.66 -7.05 0.73
C VAL A 240 -1.70 -6.29 -0.58
N LEU A 241 -2.41 -5.17 -0.59
CA LEU A 241 -2.52 -4.31 -1.76
C LEU A 241 -1.26 -3.45 -1.93
N ALA A 242 -0.90 -3.17 -3.16
CA ALA A 242 0.16 -2.21 -3.46
C ALA A 242 -0.29 -0.77 -3.14
N SER A 243 -1.54 -0.42 -3.42
CA SER A 243 -2.17 0.85 -3.03
C SER A 243 -3.69 0.71 -2.88
N LEU A 244 -4.34 1.72 -2.30
CA LEU A 244 -5.81 1.80 -2.16
C LEU A 244 -6.50 2.46 -3.36
N THR A 245 -5.73 3.03 -4.28
CA THR A 245 -6.24 3.81 -5.41
C THR A 245 -5.88 3.19 -6.75
N THR A 246 -6.51 3.69 -7.78
CA THR A 246 -6.15 3.47 -9.18
C THR A 246 -5.88 4.79 -9.88
N SER A 247 -5.02 4.75 -10.89
CA SER A 247 -4.89 5.77 -11.93
C SER A 247 -4.54 7.18 -11.44
N LEU A 248 -3.92 7.29 -10.27
CA LEU A 248 -3.22 8.52 -9.92
C LEU A 248 -1.90 8.55 -10.70
N PRO A 249 -1.58 9.67 -11.37
CA PRO A 249 -0.47 9.74 -12.31
C PRO A 249 0.88 9.83 -11.59
N GLU A 250 1.90 9.11 -12.10
CA GLU A 250 3.30 9.32 -11.72
C GLU A 250 3.78 10.73 -12.13
N ALA A 251 3.19 11.28 -13.19
CA ALA A 251 3.39 12.67 -13.62
C ALA A 251 2.08 13.23 -14.16
N VAL A 252 1.67 14.40 -13.69
CA VAL A 252 0.40 15.02 -14.07
C VAL A 252 0.34 15.26 -15.57
N GLY A 253 -0.73 14.78 -16.22
CA GLY A 253 -0.96 14.88 -17.66
C GLY A 253 -0.31 13.75 -18.49
N GLU A 254 0.44 12.84 -17.87
CA GLU A 254 1.05 11.68 -18.54
C GLU A 254 0.21 10.41 -18.43
N VAL A 255 0.68 9.34 -19.07
CA VAL A 255 -0.09 8.10 -19.28
C VAL A 255 0.23 6.98 -18.28
N ARG A 256 1.17 7.19 -17.37
CA ARG A 256 1.57 6.21 -16.34
C ARG A 256 0.59 6.22 -15.17
N ASN A 257 -0.60 5.70 -15.42
CA ASN A 257 -1.75 5.72 -14.51
C ASN A 257 -2.26 4.29 -14.35
N TRP A 258 -1.87 3.59 -13.28
CA TRP A 258 -2.09 2.14 -13.12
C TRP A 258 -3.06 1.83 -11.99
N ASP A 259 -3.73 0.67 -12.05
CA ASP A 259 -4.54 0.16 -10.94
C ASP A 259 -3.66 -0.67 -9.98
N TYR A 260 -3.50 -0.20 -8.75
CA TYR A 260 -2.67 -0.82 -7.73
C TYR A 260 -3.46 -1.50 -6.60
N ARG A 261 -4.75 -1.70 -6.79
CA ARG A 261 -5.64 -2.34 -5.79
C ARG A 261 -5.54 -3.87 -5.79
N PHE A 262 -4.38 -4.41 -6.17
CA PHE A 262 -4.09 -5.83 -6.27
C PHE A 262 -2.90 -6.23 -5.39
N CYS A 263 -2.69 -7.54 -5.28
CA CYS A 263 -1.64 -8.14 -4.46
C CYS A 263 -0.48 -8.61 -5.35
N TRP A 264 0.60 -7.81 -5.41
CA TRP A 264 1.88 -8.26 -5.98
C TRP A 264 2.60 -9.14 -4.96
N LEU A 265 3.18 -10.26 -5.40
CA LEU A 265 3.93 -11.16 -4.53
C LEU A 265 5.13 -10.46 -3.87
N ARG A 266 5.83 -9.63 -4.62
CA ARG A 266 6.98 -8.82 -4.19
C ARG A 266 6.56 -7.84 -3.09
N ASP A 267 5.60 -6.98 -3.35
CA ASP A 267 5.12 -5.93 -2.45
C ASP A 267 4.55 -6.50 -1.16
N ALA A 268 3.73 -7.54 -1.30
CA ALA A 268 3.14 -8.24 -0.17
C ALA A 268 4.20 -8.92 0.69
N SER A 269 5.19 -9.60 0.08
CA SER A 269 6.26 -10.27 0.82
C SER A 269 7.08 -9.29 1.65
N MET A 270 7.49 -8.15 1.06
CA MET A 270 8.23 -7.11 1.78
C MET A 270 7.40 -6.45 2.89
N SER A 271 6.09 -6.20 2.63
CA SER A 271 5.18 -5.61 3.63
C SER A 271 4.95 -6.55 4.81
N ILE A 272 4.72 -7.83 4.54
CA ILE A 272 4.51 -8.85 5.56
C ILE A 272 5.80 -9.11 6.35
N GLU A 273 6.96 -9.12 5.70
CA GLU A 273 8.26 -9.21 6.39
C GLU A 273 8.43 -8.06 7.39
N THR A 274 8.09 -6.84 6.99
CA THR A 274 8.13 -5.65 7.83
C THR A 274 7.21 -5.82 9.05
N LEU A 275 5.94 -6.19 8.85
CA LEU A 275 4.97 -6.44 9.92
C LEU A 275 5.44 -7.57 10.86
N PHE A 276 6.02 -8.62 10.30
CA PHE A 276 6.50 -9.77 11.05
C PHE A 276 7.66 -9.41 12.00
N LYS A 277 8.65 -8.66 11.51
CA LYS A 277 9.82 -8.20 12.30
C LYS A 277 9.45 -7.33 13.49
N ILE A 278 8.29 -6.68 13.46
CA ILE A 278 7.84 -5.74 14.50
C ILE A 278 6.76 -6.33 15.41
N GLY A 279 6.50 -7.64 15.34
CA GLY A 279 5.66 -8.37 16.30
C GLY A 279 4.32 -8.85 15.75
N HIS A 280 3.99 -8.61 14.48
CA HIS A 280 2.72 -9.02 13.88
C HIS A 280 2.81 -10.36 13.13
N ALA A 281 3.17 -11.43 13.85
CA ALA A 281 3.33 -12.78 13.29
C ALA A 281 2.05 -13.33 12.62
N ASP A 282 0.87 -12.92 13.07
CA ASP A 282 -0.41 -13.31 12.46
C ASP A 282 -0.57 -12.84 11.02
N ALA A 283 0.04 -11.71 10.65
CA ALA A 283 0.04 -11.23 9.28
C ALA A 283 0.79 -12.21 8.37
N ALA A 284 1.97 -12.68 8.78
CA ALA A 284 2.74 -13.67 8.03
C ALA A 284 1.99 -15.01 7.89
N ARG A 285 1.36 -15.49 8.96
CA ARG A 285 0.56 -16.74 8.91
C ARG A 285 -0.61 -16.64 7.92
N LYS A 286 -1.33 -15.51 7.92
CA LYS A 286 -2.45 -15.29 6.99
C LYS A 286 -1.97 -15.21 5.55
N PHE A 287 -0.88 -14.49 5.30
CA PHE A 287 -0.30 -14.38 3.97
C PHE A 287 0.19 -15.73 3.44
N MET A 288 0.86 -16.54 4.29
CA MET A 288 1.27 -17.90 3.90
C MET A 288 0.05 -18.75 3.49
N LYS A 289 -1.04 -18.69 4.23
CA LYS A 289 -2.30 -19.39 3.88
C LYS A 289 -2.90 -18.87 2.57
N PHE A 290 -2.89 -17.55 2.36
CA PHE A 290 -3.34 -16.95 1.09
C PHE A 290 -2.51 -17.47 -0.09
N ILE A 291 -1.18 -17.44 0.02
CA ILE A 291 -0.28 -17.93 -1.01
C ILE A 291 -0.49 -19.43 -1.28
N GLN A 292 -0.54 -20.25 -0.24
CA GLN A 292 -0.80 -21.69 -0.37
C GLN A 292 -2.13 -21.95 -1.09
N SER A 293 -3.22 -21.29 -0.70
CA SER A 293 -4.53 -21.47 -1.33
C SER A 293 -4.55 -21.00 -2.80
N THR A 294 -3.75 -20.01 -3.15
CA THR A 294 -3.65 -19.48 -4.51
C THR A 294 -2.81 -20.38 -5.43
N PHE A 295 -1.78 -21.05 -4.88
CA PHE A 295 -0.84 -21.88 -5.64
C PHE A 295 -1.26 -23.34 -5.78
N VAL A 296 -2.02 -23.90 -4.83
CA VAL A 296 -2.46 -25.32 -4.86
C VAL A 296 -3.49 -25.60 -5.95
N ALA A 297 -4.13 -24.56 -6.50
CA ALA A 297 -5.26 -24.76 -7.39
C ALA A 297 -4.92 -25.38 -8.75
N GLU A 298 -3.66 -25.29 -9.29
CA GLU A 298 -3.29 -25.89 -10.58
C GLU A 298 -1.77 -25.95 -10.80
N HIS A 299 -1.31 -26.91 -11.61
CA HIS A 299 0.08 -27.12 -12.06
C HIS A 299 0.64 -25.98 -12.96
N ASP A 300 0.10 -24.78 -12.89
CA ASP A 300 0.42 -23.67 -13.78
C ASP A 300 1.40 -22.66 -13.18
N THR A 301 2.03 -21.94 -14.09
CA THR A 301 3.04 -20.91 -13.84
C THR A 301 2.60 -19.88 -12.80
N TYR A 302 3.48 -19.58 -11.86
CA TYR A 302 3.30 -18.49 -10.88
C TYR A 302 3.13 -17.15 -11.58
N GLN A 303 2.12 -16.38 -11.16
CA GLN A 303 1.97 -14.99 -11.59
C GLN A 303 2.65 -14.05 -10.58
N ILE A 304 3.02 -12.88 -11.04
CA ILE A 304 3.65 -11.84 -10.20
C ILE A 304 2.66 -11.16 -9.27
N MET A 305 1.37 -11.16 -9.65
CA MET A 305 0.28 -10.49 -8.93
C MET A 305 -1.03 -11.26 -9.05
N TYR A 306 -1.88 -11.05 -8.08
CA TYR A 306 -3.20 -11.67 -7.96
C TYR A 306 -4.24 -10.65 -7.50
N GLY A 307 -5.52 -10.93 -7.74
CA GLY A 307 -6.60 -10.24 -7.06
C GLY A 307 -6.57 -10.50 -5.55
N ILE A 308 -7.30 -9.71 -4.79
CA ILE A 308 -7.30 -9.81 -3.32
C ILE A 308 -7.88 -11.11 -2.78
N ARG A 309 -8.60 -11.86 -3.59
CA ARG A 309 -9.14 -13.20 -3.26
C ARG A 309 -8.42 -14.33 -4.02
N GLY A 310 -7.29 -14.02 -4.68
CA GLY A 310 -6.51 -14.96 -5.47
C GLY A 310 -6.92 -15.03 -6.96
N GLU A 311 -7.69 -14.06 -7.44
CA GLU A 311 -8.07 -14.00 -8.86
C GLU A 311 -6.82 -13.86 -9.74
N ARG A 312 -6.75 -14.69 -10.77
CA ARG A 312 -5.62 -14.74 -11.70
C ARG A 312 -5.79 -13.81 -12.92
N LYS A 313 -7.02 -13.51 -13.30
CA LYS A 313 -7.32 -12.67 -14.45
C LYS A 313 -7.68 -11.27 -14.01
N LEU A 314 -6.79 -10.33 -14.28
CA LEU A 314 -6.89 -8.92 -13.87
C LEU A 314 -6.97 -8.00 -15.09
N THR A 315 -7.87 -8.31 -16.02
CA THR A 315 -8.01 -7.61 -17.31
C THR A 315 -8.07 -6.11 -17.16
N GLU A 316 -7.14 -5.41 -17.79
CA GLU A 316 -7.10 -3.95 -17.83
C GLU A 316 -8.23 -3.41 -18.71
N VAL A 317 -8.96 -2.42 -18.20
CA VAL A 317 -10.06 -1.73 -18.90
C VAL A 317 -9.91 -0.23 -18.68
N ILE A 318 -10.05 0.54 -19.76
CA ILE A 318 -10.03 2.00 -19.72
C ILE A 318 -11.43 2.56 -19.44
N LEU A 319 -11.53 3.52 -18.56
CA LEU A 319 -12.75 4.25 -18.20
C LEU A 319 -12.73 5.61 -18.90
N ASP A 320 -13.02 5.65 -20.22
CA ASP A 320 -12.91 6.82 -21.08
C ASP A 320 -13.81 8.01 -20.65
N HIS A 321 -14.85 7.74 -19.85
CA HIS A 321 -15.80 8.75 -19.41
C HIS A 321 -15.30 9.58 -18.22
N LEU A 322 -14.22 9.16 -17.55
CA LEU A 322 -13.59 9.89 -16.45
C LEU A 322 -12.39 10.71 -16.96
N SER A 323 -12.23 11.92 -16.44
CA SER A 323 -11.16 12.85 -16.83
C SER A 323 -9.78 12.44 -16.30
N GLY A 324 -9.73 11.64 -15.25
CA GLY A 324 -8.51 11.35 -14.50
C GLY A 324 -8.10 12.47 -13.52
N TYR A 325 -7.27 12.12 -12.54
CA TYR A 325 -6.74 13.06 -11.55
C TYR A 325 -6.02 14.22 -12.26
N LYS A 326 -6.43 15.47 -11.98
CA LYS A 326 -5.89 16.68 -12.67
C LYS A 326 -5.86 16.53 -14.20
N ASN A 327 -6.89 15.89 -14.79
CA ASN A 327 -7.02 15.58 -16.23
C ASN A 327 -5.94 14.65 -16.79
N SER A 328 -5.43 13.72 -15.96
CA SER A 328 -4.43 12.73 -16.37
C SER A 328 -5.12 11.43 -16.81
N GLN A 329 -5.19 11.23 -18.11
CA GLN A 329 -5.75 10.02 -18.73
C GLN A 329 -4.65 9.07 -19.19
N PRO A 330 -4.97 7.76 -19.36
CA PRO A 330 -6.28 7.11 -19.14
C PRO A 330 -6.54 6.76 -17.67
N VAL A 331 -7.82 6.68 -17.30
CA VAL A 331 -8.24 6.03 -16.05
C VAL A 331 -8.38 4.53 -16.31
N ARG A 332 -7.69 3.69 -15.55
CA ARG A 332 -7.69 2.23 -15.71
C ARG A 332 -8.26 1.52 -14.50
N ILE A 333 -8.88 0.38 -14.74
CA ILE A 333 -9.19 -0.66 -13.75
C ILE A 333 -8.67 -1.99 -14.27
N GLY A 334 -8.20 -2.88 -13.37
CA GLY A 334 -7.39 -4.02 -13.78
C GLY A 334 -5.96 -3.62 -14.10
N ASN A 335 -5.07 -4.60 -14.34
CA ASN A 335 -3.67 -4.32 -14.63
C ASN A 335 -3.05 -5.46 -15.45
N ASP A 336 -2.69 -5.20 -16.70
CA ASP A 336 -2.15 -6.19 -17.64
C ASP A 336 -0.75 -6.72 -17.28
N ALA A 337 -0.06 -6.14 -16.27
CA ALA A 337 1.21 -6.68 -15.78
C ALA A 337 1.08 -8.11 -15.25
N TYR A 338 -0.13 -8.58 -14.92
CA TYR A 338 -0.36 -9.97 -14.45
C TYR A 338 0.12 -11.05 -15.44
N HIS A 339 0.29 -10.70 -16.71
CA HIS A 339 0.84 -11.60 -17.73
C HIS A 339 2.37 -11.61 -17.79
N GLN A 340 3.04 -10.67 -17.10
CA GLN A 340 4.48 -10.52 -17.22
C GLN A 340 5.24 -11.62 -16.46
N ARG A 341 6.44 -11.94 -16.98
CA ARG A 341 7.44 -12.68 -16.23
C ARG A 341 8.34 -11.68 -15.51
N GLN A 342 8.44 -11.81 -14.20
CA GLN A 342 9.34 -11.05 -13.33
C GLN A 342 10.02 -12.04 -12.39
N ASN A 343 11.27 -12.35 -12.69
CA ASN A 343 12.02 -13.39 -11.96
C ASN A 343 12.45 -12.96 -10.56
N ASP A 344 12.43 -11.67 -10.27
CA ASP A 344 12.73 -11.11 -8.94
C ASP A 344 11.69 -11.50 -7.88
N SER A 345 10.42 -11.64 -8.25
CA SER A 345 9.31 -11.89 -7.31
C SER A 345 9.54 -13.11 -6.42
N PHE A 346 10.19 -14.15 -6.93
CA PHE A 346 10.48 -15.37 -6.18
C PHE A 346 11.48 -15.15 -5.04
N GLY A 347 12.44 -14.23 -5.22
CA GLY A 347 13.42 -13.93 -4.17
C GLY A 347 12.79 -13.31 -2.95
N TYR A 348 11.89 -12.35 -3.12
CA TYR A 348 11.17 -11.70 -2.02
C TYR A 348 10.26 -12.70 -1.27
N LEU A 349 9.54 -13.53 -2.02
CA LEU A 349 8.68 -14.55 -1.43
C LEU A 349 9.50 -15.59 -0.65
N MET A 350 10.60 -16.08 -1.22
CA MET A 350 11.45 -17.09 -0.58
C MET A 350 12.18 -16.55 0.65
N ASP A 351 12.54 -15.27 0.67
CA ASP A 351 13.13 -14.67 1.86
C ASP A 351 12.13 -14.62 3.02
N LEU A 352 10.87 -14.24 2.74
CA LEU A 352 9.79 -14.28 3.74
C LEU A 352 9.51 -15.71 4.22
N ILE A 353 9.42 -16.69 3.31
CA ILE A 353 9.22 -18.11 3.65
C ILE A 353 10.36 -18.61 4.56
N TYR A 354 11.60 -18.26 4.24
CA TYR A 354 12.75 -18.64 5.07
C TYR A 354 12.67 -18.08 6.49
N GLN A 355 12.29 -16.80 6.62
CA GLN A 355 12.09 -16.18 7.93
C GLN A 355 10.94 -16.84 8.69
N TYR A 356 9.85 -17.19 7.99
CA TYR A 356 8.73 -17.92 8.58
C TYR A 356 9.17 -19.27 9.14
N TYR A 357 9.93 -20.09 8.38
CA TYR A 357 10.48 -21.37 8.88
C TYR A 357 11.37 -21.20 10.10
N ARG A 358 12.13 -20.11 10.17
CA ARG A 358 13.04 -19.86 11.30
C ARG A 358 12.36 -19.44 12.60
N LEU A 359 11.27 -18.72 12.51
CA LEU A 359 10.73 -17.95 13.62
C LEU A 359 9.33 -18.41 14.05
N MET A 360 8.62 -19.17 13.20
CA MET A 360 7.26 -19.61 13.47
C MET A 360 7.23 -21.13 13.68
N PRO A 361 6.75 -21.59 14.84
CA PRO A 361 6.48 -23.02 15.02
C PRO A 361 5.27 -23.40 14.17
N GLY A 362 5.44 -24.37 13.27
CA GLY A 362 4.37 -24.96 12.46
C GLY A 362 4.03 -26.36 12.92
N THR A 363 2.85 -26.85 12.53
CA THR A 363 2.55 -28.28 12.57
C THR A 363 3.35 -29.01 11.50
N LEU A 364 3.47 -30.35 11.61
CA LEU A 364 4.18 -31.14 10.60
C LEU A 364 3.52 -30.98 9.22
N ASP A 365 2.20 -30.99 9.17
CA ASP A 365 1.43 -30.81 7.93
C ASP A 365 1.70 -29.43 7.28
N GLU A 366 1.67 -28.35 8.08
CA GLU A 366 1.99 -27.00 7.59
C GLU A 366 3.41 -26.90 7.03
N ILE A 367 4.37 -27.58 7.64
CA ILE A 367 5.76 -27.64 7.21
C ILE A 367 5.89 -28.42 5.89
N GLU A 368 5.21 -29.54 5.74
CA GLU A 368 5.23 -30.37 4.54
C GLU A 368 4.55 -29.67 3.36
N ASP A 369 3.38 -29.09 3.56
CA ASP A 369 2.68 -28.33 2.53
C ASP A 369 3.53 -27.17 2.01
N MET A 370 4.19 -26.43 2.91
CA MET A 370 5.08 -25.34 2.56
C MET A 370 6.33 -25.84 1.84
N TRP A 371 6.86 -27.04 2.19
CA TRP A 371 7.99 -27.65 1.51
C TRP A 371 7.68 -28.00 0.04
N GLU A 372 6.48 -28.47 -0.27
CA GLU A 372 6.05 -28.71 -1.65
C GLU A 372 6.05 -27.41 -2.46
N MET A 373 5.54 -26.32 -1.87
CA MET A 373 5.57 -24.99 -2.49
C MET A 373 7.02 -24.53 -2.72
N VAL A 374 7.92 -24.68 -1.74
CA VAL A 374 9.35 -24.33 -1.89
C VAL A 374 9.95 -25.10 -3.07
N LYS A 375 9.73 -26.42 -3.17
CA LYS A 375 10.27 -27.21 -4.29
C LYS A 375 9.76 -26.73 -5.65
N SER A 376 8.48 -26.38 -5.73
CA SER A 376 7.87 -25.86 -6.96
C SER A 376 8.51 -24.53 -7.38
N ILE A 377 8.66 -23.59 -6.43
CA ILE A 377 9.33 -22.30 -6.69
C ILE A 377 10.78 -22.54 -7.14
N MET A 378 11.53 -23.41 -6.45
CA MET A 378 12.92 -23.68 -6.81
C MET A 378 13.06 -24.27 -8.22
N THR A 379 12.12 -25.12 -8.63
CA THR A 379 12.09 -25.67 -10.00
C THR A 379 11.90 -24.55 -11.02
N THR A 380 10.93 -23.68 -10.79
CA THR A 380 10.68 -22.51 -11.67
C THR A 380 11.89 -21.59 -11.75
N VAL A 381 12.51 -21.25 -10.60
CA VAL A 381 13.70 -20.38 -10.58
C VAL A 381 14.86 -20.99 -11.35
N MET A 382 15.16 -22.28 -11.18
CA MET A 382 16.24 -22.98 -11.91
C MET A 382 16.01 -23.02 -13.43
N GLU A 383 14.76 -23.10 -13.86
CA GLU A 383 14.39 -23.11 -15.29
C GLU A 383 14.44 -21.72 -15.92
N ASP A 384 14.12 -20.67 -15.14
CA ASP A 384 13.84 -19.34 -15.66
C ASP A 384 14.95 -18.31 -15.44
N TRP A 385 15.84 -18.47 -14.47
CA TRP A 385 16.82 -17.43 -14.15
C TRP A 385 17.76 -17.09 -15.34
N ARG A 386 17.98 -18.02 -16.28
CA ARG A 386 18.78 -17.78 -17.49
C ARG A 386 18.03 -17.06 -18.61
N LYS A 387 16.72 -16.89 -18.46
CA LYS A 387 15.87 -16.20 -19.43
C LYS A 387 15.79 -14.70 -19.12
N PRO A 388 15.55 -13.85 -20.12
CA PRO A 388 15.23 -12.45 -19.90
C PRO A 388 13.84 -12.32 -19.25
N ASP A 389 13.64 -11.22 -18.51
CA ASP A 389 12.38 -10.91 -17.85
C ASP A 389 12.03 -9.41 -17.96
N LYS A 390 10.96 -8.97 -17.29
CA LYS A 390 10.51 -7.57 -17.30
C LYS A 390 11.06 -6.74 -16.14
N GLY A 391 11.73 -7.39 -15.18
CA GLY A 391 12.31 -6.77 -14.01
C GLY A 391 11.30 -6.17 -13.04
N ILE A 392 11.81 -5.60 -11.98
CA ILE A 392 11.02 -5.00 -10.89
C ILE A 392 10.16 -3.82 -11.35
N TRP A 393 10.54 -3.12 -12.42
CA TRP A 393 9.87 -1.94 -12.93
C TRP A 393 8.81 -2.22 -14.00
N GLU A 394 8.53 -3.50 -14.28
CA GLU A 394 7.41 -3.93 -15.14
C GLU A 394 7.48 -3.38 -16.57
N ILE A 395 8.70 -3.30 -17.15
CA ILE A 395 8.86 -2.77 -18.51
C ILE A 395 7.95 -3.52 -19.49
N ARG A 396 7.28 -2.79 -20.37
CA ARG A 396 6.37 -3.39 -21.37
C ARG A 396 7.08 -3.79 -22.66
N GLY A 397 8.26 -3.23 -22.94
CA GLY A 397 9.12 -3.58 -24.08
C GLY A 397 9.71 -5.00 -24.01
N GLU A 398 10.78 -5.25 -24.73
CA GLU A 398 11.45 -6.57 -24.70
C GLU A 398 12.07 -6.86 -23.32
N GLY A 399 12.00 -8.12 -22.91
CA GLY A 399 12.63 -8.60 -21.68
C GLY A 399 14.17 -8.49 -21.75
N GLN A 400 14.78 -8.20 -20.61
CA GLN A 400 16.23 -8.05 -20.47
C GLN A 400 16.77 -8.97 -19.36
N HIS A 401 18.10 -9.14 -19.32
CA HIS A 401 18.77 -9.81 -18.21
C HIS A 401 19.08 -8.80 -17.11
N PHE A 402 18.05 -8.40 -16.35
CA PHE A 402 18.20 -7.46 -15.25
C PHE A 402 19.06 -8.05 -14.13
N VAL A 403 20.05 -7.28 -13.66
CA VAL A 403 20.94 -7.69 -12.56
C VAL A 403 20.12 -7.93 -11.28
N SER A 404 19.19 -7.04 -10.96
CA SER A 404 18.30 -7.20 -9.80
C SER A 404 17.50 -8.50 -9.84
N SER A 405 16.94 -8.87 -11.00
CA SER A 405 16.21 -10.13 -11.16
C SER A 405 17.10 -11.35 -10.93
N LYS A 406 18.35 -11.32 -11.42
CA LYS A 406 19.31 -12.41 -11.19
C LYS A 406 19.72 -12.50 -9.71
N VAL A 407 19.93 -11.35 -9.07
CA VAL A 407 20.22 -11.29 -7.62
C VAL A 407 19.07 -11.91 -6.82
N MET A 408 17.82 -11.60 -7.17
CA MET A 408 16.66 -12.16 -6.46
C MET A 408 16.45 -13.66 -6.77
N CYS A 409 16.80 -14.15 -7.96
CA CYS A 409 16.87 -15.59 -8.23
C CYS A 409 17.92 -16.28 -7.34
N TRP A 410 19.08 -15.63 -7.14
CA TRP A 410 20.08 -16.08 -6.18
C TRP A 410 19.52 -16.14 -4.76
N VAL A 411 18.82 -15.08 -4.31
CA VAL A 411 18.15 -15.04 -3.00
C VAL A 411 17.21 -16.22 -2.85
N ALA A 412 16.37 -16.48 -3.85
CA ALA A 412 15.43 -17.61 -3.80
C ALA A 412 16.14 -18.95 -3.57
N LEU A 413 17.19 -19.23 -4.33
CA LEU A 413 17.96 -20.48 -4.21
C LEU A 413 18.76 -20.57 -2.90
N ASP A 414 19.39 -19.49 -2.45
CA ASP A 414 20.08 -19.44 -1.15
C ASP A 414 19.10 -19.73 0.00
N ARG A 415 17.93 -19.08 0.00
CA ARG A 415 16.91 -19.31 1.03
C ARG A 415 16.31 -20.71 0.95
N GLY A 416 16.05 -21.22 -0.26
CA GLY A 416 15.61 -22.59 -0.49
C GLY A 416 16.61 -23.60 0.06
N ALA A 417 17.90 -23.44 -0.22
CA ALA A 417 18.96 -24.29 0.28
C ALA A 417 19.04 -24.28 1.82
N ARG A 418 18.90 -23.11 2.46
CA ARG A 418 18.85 -22.99 3.92
C ARG A 418 17.62 -23.69 4.52
N ILE A 419 16.44 -23.55 3.90
CA ILE A 419 15.23 -24.28 4.32
C ILE A 419 15.45 -25.79 4.19
N ALA A 420 16.01 -26.25 3.07
CA ALA A 420 16.32 -27.66 2.85
C ALA A 420 17.26 -28.22 3.94
N ARG A 421 18.24 -27.43 4.40
CA ARG A 421 19.10 -27.80 5.54
C ARG A 421 18.32 -27.94 6.85
N ILE A 422 17.45 -26.99 7.14
CA ILE A 422 16.57 -27.03 8.33
C ILE A 422 15.75 -28.33 8.35
N LEU A 423 15.28 -28.74 7.17
CA LEU A 423 14.45 -29.94 7.00
C LEU A 423 15.25 -31.24 6.75
N ASN A 424 16.59 -31.22 6.86
CA ASN A 424 17.50 -32.35 6.58
C ASN A 424 17.38 -32.87 5.13
N LYS A 425 16.99 -32.06 4.17
CA LYS A 425 16.89 -32.38 2.73
C LYS A 425 18.23 -32.04 2.02
N TYR A 426 19.30 -32.70 2.39
CA TYR A 426 20.68 -32.34 2.00
C TYR A 426 20.96 -32.38 0.50
N GLU A 427 20.31 -33.27 -0.26
CA GLU A 427 20.44 -33.32 -1.73
C GLU A 427 19.88 -32.06 -2.38
N ASN A 428 18.68 -31.62 -1.96
CA ASN A 428 18.09 -30.37 -2.42
C ASN A 428 18.97 -29.17 -2.03
N SER A 429 19.46 -29.12 -0.78
CA SER A 429 20.33 -28.05 -0.32
C SER A 429 21.55 -27.89 -1.21
N ARG A 430 22.30 -28.99 -1.44
CA ARG A 430 23.50 -28.98 -2.28
C ARG A 430 23.22 -28.53 -3.71
N ARG A 431 22.16 -29.10 -4.34
CA ARG A 431 21.78 -28.75 -5.70
C ARG A 431 21.43 -27.26 -5.85
N TRP A 432 20.70 -26.71 -4.90
CA TRP A 432 20.28 -25.30 -4.92
C TRP A 432 21.44 -24.35 -4.60
N GLU A 433 22.40 -24.77 -3.76
CA GLU A 433 23.64 -24.04 -3.51
C GLU A 433 24.52 -23.95 -4.75
N GLU A 434 24.73 -25.09 -5.44
CA GLU A 434 25.50 -25.13 -6.68
C GLU A 434 24.90 -24.19 -7.76
N GLU A 435 23.56 -24.14 -7.85
CA GLU A 435 22.90 -23.24 -8.79
C GLU A 435 22.95 -21.77 -8.31
N ALA A 436 22.82 -21.50 -7.02
CA ALA A 436 23.02 -20.17 -6.45
C ALA A 436 24.44 -19.64 -6.73
N ASP A 437 25.46 -20.47 -6.54
CA ASP A 437 26.86 -20.12 -6.86
C ASP A 437 27.04 -19.80 -8.34
N ALA A 438 26.37 -20.56 -9.21
CA ALA A 438 26.38 -20.29 -10.66
C ALA A 438 25.77 -18.94 -11.00
N ILE A 439 24.61 -18.58 -10.38
CA ILE A 439 24.01 -17.25 -10.56
C ILE A 439 24.95 -16.16 -10.04
N LYS A 440 25.53 -16.34 -8.86
CA LYS A 440 26.43 -15.33 -8.27
C LYS A 440 27.65 -15.09 -9.17
N ALA A 441 28.26 -16.16 -9.66
CA ALA A 441 29.37 -16.06 -10.60
C ALA A 441 28.97 -15.36 -11.92
N ASP A 442 27.75 -15.63 -12.42
CA ASP A 442 27.23 -15.01 -13.63
C ASP A 442 26.99 -13.50 -13.45
N VAL A 443 26.33 -13.09 -12.35
CA VAL A 443 26.12 -11.68 -12.01
C VAL A 443 27.43 -10.94 -11.82
N MET A 444 28.41 -11.53 -11.12
CA MET A 444 29.72 -10.92 -10.90
C MET A 444 30.49 -10.70 -12.20
N ARG A 445 30.32 -11.57 -13.19
CA ARG A 445 30.98 -11.49 -14.50
C ARG A 445 30.29 -10.54 -15.45
N ASN A 446 28.95 -10.62 -15.56
CA ASN A 446 28.18 -9.94 -16.59
C ASN A 446 27.54 -8.64 -16.09
N GLY A 447 27.24 -8.54 -14.80
CA GLY A 447 26.61 -7.37 -14.19
C GLY A 447 27.60 -6.27 -13.77
N TRP A 448 28.81 -6.64 -13.34
CA TRP A 448 29.85 -5.66 -13.02
C TRP A 448 30.46 -5.06 -14.30
N LYS A 449 30.56 -3.73 -14.34
CA LYS A 449 31.11 -2.95 -15.48
C LYS A 449 32.28 -2.10 -15.04
N GLU A 450 33.46 -2.43 -15.56
CA GLU A 450 34.69 -1.67 -15.24
C GLU A 450 34.62 -0.21 -15.72
N GLU A 451 33.91 0.05 -16.81
CA GLU A 451 33.80 1.38 -17.42
C GLU A 451 33.10 2.38 -16.49
N ILE A 452 32.07 1.91 -15.75
CA ILE A 452 31.31 2.74 -14.80
C ILE A 452 31.64 2.43 -13.34
N GLN A 453 32.55 1.47 -13.09
CA GLN A 453 32.94 1.00 -11.75
C GLN A 453 31.71 0.67 -10.87
N SER A 454 30.71 -0.02 -11.44
CA SER A 454 29.43 -0.35 -10.82
C SER A 454 28.83 -1.59 -11.44
N PHE A 455 27.89 -2.22 -10.72
CA PHE A 455 26.93 -3.07 -11.38
C PHE A 455 26.01 -2.22 -12.26
N SER A 456 25.57 -2.78 -13.41
CA SER A 456 24.63 -2.14 -14.34
C SER A 456 23.20 -2.64 -14.12
N GLN A 457 22.22 -1.93 -14.66
CA GLN A 457 20.82 -2.31 -14.65
C GLN A 457 20.61 -3.69 -15.26
N ALA A 458 21.18 -3.91 -16.46
CA ALA A 458 21.09 -5.17 -17.20
C ALA A 458 22.45 -5.54 -17.82
N TYR A 459 22.63 -6.81 -18.20
CA TYR A 459 23.91 -7.32 -18.72
C TYR A 459 24.41 -6.62 -19.98
N GLY A 460 23.50 -6.17 -20.84
CA GLY A 460 23.82 -5.58 -22.14
C GLY A 460 24.06 -4.09 -22.16
N ASN A 461 23.95 -3.37 -21.00
CA ASN A 461 24.03 -1.92 -20.93
C ASN A 461 24.97 -1.41 -19.83
N LEU A 462 25.15 -0.10 -19.77
CA LEU A 462 25.88 0.62 -18.71
C LEU A 462 24.96 1.49 -17.84
N ASP A 463 23.64 1.30 -17.98
CA ASP A 463 22.65 2.06 -17.27
C ASP A 463 22.63 1.69 -15.79
N LEU A 464 22.22 2.64 -14.95
CA LEU A 464 22.13 2.47 -13.50
C LEU A 464 20.67 2.40 -13.06
N ASP A 465 20.45 1.67 -11.98
CA ASP A 465 19.12 1.34 -11.45
C ASP A 465 19.16 1.35 -9.92
N SER A 466 18.14 1.94 -9.31
CA SER A 466 18.02 2.01 -7.85
C SER A 466 17.88 0.63 -7.19
N SER A 467 17.36 -0.37 -7.90
CA SER A 467 17.22 -1.74 -7.38
C SER A 467 18.56 -2.43 -7.10
N LEU A 468 19.67 -1.94 -7.68
CA LEU A 468 21.03 -2.42 -7.36
C LEU A 468 21.41 -2.20 -5.89
N LEU A 469 20.78 -1.23 -5.23
CA LEU A 469 20.98 -0.97 -3.80
C LEU A 469 20.47 -2.10 -2.91
N LEU A 470 19.60 -2.98 -3.45
CA LEU A 470 19.04 -4.13 -2.73
C LEU A 470 19.97 -5.35 -2.64
N MET A 471 21.15 -5.32 -3.29
CA MET A 471 22.08 -6.44 -3.25
C MET A 471 22.58 -6.77 -1.84
N GLU A 472 22.82 -5.73 -1.01
CA GLU A 472 23.30 -5.89 0.37
C GLU A 472 22.19 -6.37 1.34
N PRO A 473 20.99 -5.77 1.42
CA PRO A 473 19.98 -6.19 2.40
C PRO A 473 19.55 -7.64 2.24
N TYR A 474 19.66 -8.21 1.05
CA TYR A 474 19.37 -9.62 0.81
C TYR A 474 20.61 -10.53 0.91
N GLY A 475 21.79 -9.99 1.22
CA GLY A 475 23.02 -10.73 1.50
C GLY A 475 23.72 -11.28 0.25
N PHE A 476 23.41 -10.75 -0.93
CA PHE A 476 24.12 -11.11 -2.16
C PHE A 476 25.57 -10.60 -2.14
N ILE A 477 25.79 -9.41 -1.58
CA ILE A 477 27.09 -8.77 -1.41
C ILE A 477 27.18 -8.19 0.00
N ASP A 478 28.37 -8.16 0.58
CA ASP A 478 28.58 -7.61 1.91
C ASP A 478 28.67 -6.07 1.87
N ALA A 479 28.28 -5.42 2.97
CA ALA A 479 28.30 -3.96 3.09
C ALA A 479 29.69 -3.34 2.93
N ASP A 480 30.75 -4.07 3.25
CA ASP A 480 32.17 -3.66 3.15
C ASP A 480 32.81 -4.03 1.81
N ASP A 481 32.11 -4.73 0.90
CA ASP A 481 32.64 -5.00 -0.44
C ASP A 481 32.82 -3.70 -1.23
N ILE A 482 34.02 -3.47 -1.73
CA ILE A 482 34.37 -2.25 -2.47
C ILE A 482 33.51 -2.04 -3.72
N ARG A 483 33.01 -3.12 -4.35
CA ARG A 483 32.12 -3.02 -5.51
C ARG A 483 30.74 -2.50 -5.11
N TYR A 484 30.24 -2.87 -3.92
CA TYR A 484 28.99 -2.32 -3.40
C TYR A 484 29.15 -0.84 -3.09
N HIS A 485 30.21 -0.43 -2.39
CA HIS A 485 30.52 0.99 -2.16
C HIS A 485 30.56 1.81 -3.44
N LYS A 486 31.23 1.29 -4.48
CA LYS A 486 31.32 1.95 -5.78
C LYS A 486 29.96 2.03 -6.45
N THR A 487 29.17 0.95 -6.41
CA THR A 487 27.81 0.92 -6.96
C THR A 487 26.90 1.94 -6.27
N VAL A 488 26.89 2.01 -4.94
CA VAL A 488 26.10 3.01 -4.20
C VAL A 488 26.50 4.43 -4.62
N LYS A 489 27.79 4.73 -4.73
CA LYS A 489 28.28 6.06 -5.17
C LYS A 489 27.91 6.38 -6.61
N ALA A 490 27.99 5.42 -7.52
CA ALA A 490 27.62 5.59 -8.92
C ALA A 490 26.12 5.82 -9.07
N VAL A 491 25.29 4.99 -8.42
CA VAL A 491 23.83 5.11 -8.39
C VAL A 491 23.42 6.46 -7.81
N LYS A 492 23.96 6.85 -6.65
CA LYS A 492 23.71 8.16 -6.05
C LYS A 492 24.06 9.29 -7.01
N LYS A 493 25.24 9.27 -7.62
CA LYS A 493 25.69 10.32 -8.54
C LYS A 493 24.79 10.47 -9.77
N SER A 494 24.26 9.35 -10.28
CA SER A 494 23.44 9.35 -11.50
C SER A 494 21.96 9.60 -11.23
N LEU A 495 21.42 9.08 -10.12
CA LEU A 495 19.96 9.01 -9.91
C LEU A 495 19.45 9.92 -8.79
N LEU A 496 20.31 10.43 -7.90
CA LEU A 496 19.88 11.39 -6.88
C LEU A 496 19.76 12.78 -7.49
N HIS A 497 18.56 13.35 -7.40
CA HIS A 497 18.28 14.71 -7.85
C HIS A 497 17.46 15.45 -6.78
N LYS A 498 17.94 16.62 -6.33
CA LYS A 498 17.24 17.45 -5.33
C LYS A 498 16.76 16.69 -4.09
N GLY A 499 17.61 15.82 -3.53
CA GLY A 499 17.29 15.04 -2.33
C GLY A 499 16.40 13.81 -2.56
N LEU A 500 15.99 13.51 -3.78
CA LEU A 500 15.10 12.41 -4.14
C LEU A 500 15.70 11.55 -5.25
N MET A 501 15.30 10.28 -5.34
CA MET A 501 15.86 9.29 -6.26
C MET A 501 14.94 8.98 -7.44
N HIS A 502 15.52 9.02 -8.65
CA HIS A 502 14.93 8.31 -9.78
C HIS A 502 15.00 6.79 -9.56
N ARG A 503 14.03 6.02 -10.06
CA ARG A 503 14.15 4.56 -10.17
C ARG A 503 15.26 4.17 -11.18
N TYR A 504 15.28 4.83 -12.32
CA TYR A 504 16.31 4.89 -13.37
C TYR A 504 16.09 6.18 -14.18
N ASN A 505 17.06 6.59 -14.98
CA ASN A 505 17.00 7.84 -15.77
C ASN A 505 17.17 7.58 -17.28
N THR A 506 16.78 6.40 -17.74
CA THR A 506 16.80 6.01 -19.16
C THR A 506 15.37 5.94 -19.71
N HIS A 507 15.25 6.00 -21.04
CA HIS A 507 13.95 5.86 -21.70
C HIS A 507 13.44 4.41 -21.63
N ASP A 508 12.18 4.26 -21.23
CA ASP A 508 11.40 3.03 -21.38
C ASP A 508 10.28 3.22 -22.42
N ASP A 509 9.28 2.34 -22.40
CA ASP A 509 8.16 2.34 -23.35
C ASP A 509 7.27 3.60 -23.28
N PHE A 510 7.38 4.39 -22.20
CA PHE A 510 6.58 5.58 -21.91
C PHE A 510 7.43 6.86 -21.78
N GLY A 511 8.72 6.80 -22.15
CA GLY A 511 9.66 7.90 -21.99
C GLY A 511 10.55 7.74 -20.76
N CYS A 512 11.26 8.80 -20.38
CA CYS A 512 12.07 8.83 -19.17
C CYS A 512 11.17 9.14 -17.95
N PRO A 513 11.25 8.40 -16.84
CA PRO A 513 10.52 8.75 -15.62
C PRO A 513 10.88 10.16 -15.15
N SER A 514 9.88 11.00 -14.95
CA SER A 514 10.04 12.43 -14.61
C SER A 514 9.87 12.73 -13.12
N SER A 515 9.36 11.76 -12.33
CA SER A 515 9.15 11.83 -10.88
C SER A 515 10.17 10.97 -10.12
N ALA A 516 10.30 11.25 -8.83
CA ALA A 516 11.06 10.43 -7.89
C ALA A 516 10.20 9.29 -7.37
N PHE A 517 10.64 8.06 -7.55
CA PHE A 517 9.97 6.91 -6.95
C PHE A 517 10.34 6.82 -5.47
N THR A 518 9.38 7.04 -4.58
CA THR A 518 9.59 7.30 -3.14
C THR A 518 10.45 6.23 -2.45
N ILE A 519 10.18 4.95 -2.72
CA ILE A 519 10.94 3.82 -2.13
C ILE A 519 12.43 3.87 -2.48
N CYS A 520 12.79 4.34 -3.67
CA CYS A 520 14.19 4.39 -4.13
C CYS A 520 15.03 5.34 -3.27
N THR A 521 14.43 6.43 -2.79
CA THR A 521 15.10 7.35 -1.86
C THR A 521 15.38 6.66 -0.53
N PHE A 522 14.44 5.88 0.02
CA PHE A 522 14.68 5.09 1.22
C PHE A 522 15.73 3.99 1.02
N TRP A 523 15.79 3.36 -0.15
CA TRP A 523 16.87 2.40 -0.46
C TRP A 523 18.24 3.06 -0.48
N LEU A 524 18.34 4.26 -1.06
CA LEU A 524 19.61 5.02 -1.02
C LEU A 524 20.00 5.37 0.41
N ILE A 525 19.07 5.88 1.21
CA ILE A 525 19.31 6.24 2.62
C ILE A 525 19.85 5.03 3.39
N ARG A 526 19.21 3.85 3.23
CA ARG A 526 19.70 2.61 3.83
C ARG A 526 21.11 2.25 3.34
N ALA A 527 21.33 2.29 2.03
CA ALA A 527 22.62 1.95 1.42
C ALA A 527 23.76 2.88 1.91
N LEU A 528 23.52 4.18 1.98
CA LEU A 528 24.47 5.15 2.55
C LEU A 528 24.78 4.83 4.01
N TYR A 529 23.77 4.50 4.79
CA TYR A 529 23.94 4.18 6.20
C TYR A 529 24.84 2.95 6.41
N VAL A 530 24.63 1.87 5.66
CA VAL A 530 25.38 0.61 5.82
C VAL A 530 26.81 0.71 5.30
N ILE A 531 27.09 1.57 4.31
CA ILE A 531 28.47 1.82 3.83
C ILE A 531 29.23 2.86 4.68
N GLY A 532 28.61 3.38 5.78
CA GLY A 532 29.24 4.28 6.73
C GLY A 532 28.96 5.77 6.56
N GLU A 533 28.23 6.19 5.52
CA GLU A 533 27.85 7.60 5.27
C GLU A 533 26.59 7.96 6.11
N LYS A 534 26.68 7.76 7.44
CA LYS A 534 25.53 7.79 8.34
C LYS A 534 24.89 9.15 8.50
N ASP A 535 25.69 10.22 8.54
CA ASP A 535 25.19 11.59 8.72
C ASP A 535 24.38 12.02 7.50
N GLU A 536 24.88 11.72 6.30
CA GLU A 536 24.16 12.00 5.06
C GLU A 536 22.86 11.20 4.99
N ALA A 537 22.88 9.90 5.36
CA ALA A 537 21.70 9.06 5.40
C ALA A 537 20.62 9.65 6.33
N ARG A 538 21.00 10.13 7.53
CA ARG A 538 20.06 10.77 8.47
C ARG A 538 19.50 12.09 7.92
N CYS A 539 20.34 12.94 7.34
CA CYS A 539 19.89 14.19 6.72
C CYS A 539 18.85 13.94 5.61
N LEU A 540 19.12 13.00 4.70
CA LEU A 540 18.16 12.65 3.64
C LEU A 540 16.86 12.04 4.18
N PHE A 541 16.96 11.25 5.27
CA PHE A 541 15.77 10.69 5.91
C PHE A 541 14.90 11.78 6.54
N ASP A 542 15.49 12.70 7.30
CA ASP A 542 14.75 13.80 7.91
C ASP A 542 14.17 14.75 6.86
N GLU A 543 14.84 14.89 5.71
CA GLU A 543 14.35 15.68 4.58
C GLU A 543 13.13 15.01 3.92
N ILE A 544 13.19 13.73 3.55
CA ILE A 544 12.07 13.06 2.87
C ILE A 544 10.83 12.98 3.75
N LEU A 545 10.98 12.88 5.08
CA LEU A 545 9.84 12.88 6.00
C LEU A 545 8.98 14.15 5.92
N GLN A 546 9.57 15.27 5.52
CA GLN A 546 8.85 16.55 5.35
C GLN A 546 7.95 16.58 4.12
N TYR A 547 8.13 15.63 3.20
CA TYR A 547 7.34 15.51 1.97
C TYR A 547 6.10 14.62 2.12
N SER A 548 5.90 14.00 3.31
CA SER A 548 4.64 13.35 3.64
C SER A 548 3.48 14.34 3.61
N ASN A 549 2.25 13.86 3.43
CA ASN A 549 1.11 14.74 3.62
C ASN A 549 0.94 15.14 5.10
N HIS A 550 -0.02 16.00 5.40
CA HIS A 550 -0.30 16.52 6.74
C HIS A 550 -0.59 15.46 7.83
N LEU A 551 -0.82 14.20 7.41
CA LEU A 551 -1.08 13.06 8.30
C LEU A 551 0.06 12.02 8.31
N GLY A 552 1.20 12.32 7.70
CA GLY A 552 2.36 11.42 7.63
C GLY A 552 2.20 10.27 6.63
N LEU A 553 1.35 10.42 5.61
CA LEU A 553 1.12 9.42 4.59
C LEU A 553 1.94 9.73 3.32
N PHE A 554 2.36 8.67 2.64
CA PHE A 554 3.14 8.74 1.40
C PHE A 554 2.45 8.03 0.24
N SER A 555 2.57 8.66 -0.94
CA SER A 555 2.22 8.09 -2.24
C SER A 555 3.38 7.31 -2.86
N GLU A 556 3.19 6.87 -4.09
CA GLU A 556 4.16 6.18 -4.93
C GLU A 556 5.35 7.06 -5.30
N ASP A 557 5.08 8.25 -5.80
CA ASP A 557 6.04 9.18 -6.34
C ASP A 557 6.00 10.54 -5.64
N ILE A 558 7.07 11.32 -5.83
CA ILE A 558 7.20 12.71 -5.40
C ILE A 558 7.78 13.52 -6.56
N ASP A 559 7.19 14.65 -6.86
CA ASP A 559 7.72 15.58 -7.86
C ASP A 559 9.05 16.19 -7.41
N PHE A 560 10.04 16.19 -8.27
CA PHE A 560 11.38 16.70 -7.94
C PHE A 560 11.42 18.19 -7.62
N GLU A 561 10.56 18.99 -8.26
CA GLU A 561 10.55 20.44 -8.15
C GLU A 561 9.63 20.94 -7.05
N THR A 562 8.38 20.50 -7.10
CA THR A 562 7.33 21.00 -6.19
C THR A 562 7.31 20.25 -4.86
N LYS A 563 7.89 19.05 -4.81
CA LYS A 563 7.80 18.10 -3.68
C LYS A 563 6.37 17.62 -3.41
N GLU A 564 5.45 17.83 -4.34
CA GLU A 564 4.10 17.28 -4.27
C GLU A 564 4.12 15.77 -4.48
N GLN A 565 3.25 15.08 -3.78
CA GLN A 565 3.07 13.64 -3.91
C GLN A 565 2.31 13.30 -5.20
N LEU A 566 2.74 12.26 -5.87
CA LEU A 566 2.23 11.76 -7.14
C LEU A 566 2.04 10.24 -7.08
N GLY A 567 1.39 9.67 -8.10
CA GLY A 567 1.14 8.24 -8.16
C GLY A 567 0.09 7.77 -7.15
N ASN A 568 -0.12 6.46 -7.07
CA ASN A 568 -1.16 5.87 -6.24
C ASN A 568 -0.91 6.06 -4.73
N PHE A 569 -2.01 6.24 -3.96
CA PHE A 569 -1.97 6.71 -2.59
C PHE A 569 -2.96 5.97 -1.67
N PRO A 570 -2.59 5.72 -0.39
CA PRO A 570 -1.21 5.60 0.07
C PRO A 570 -0.56 4.38 -0.56
N GLN A 571 0.78 4.34 -0.64
CA GLN A 571 1.46 3.21 -1.25
C GLN A 571 2.20 2.35 -0.22
N ALA A 572 2.03 1.02 -0.32
CA ALA A 572 2.64 0.06 0.58
C ALA A 572 4.18 0.13 0.54
N TYR A 573 4.77 0.24 -0.64
CA TYR A 573 6.22 0.34 -0.82
C TYR A 573 6.84 1.50 -0.06
N SER A 574 6.25 2.68 -0.16
CA SER A 574 6.74 3.89 0.50
C SER A 574 6.71 3.73 2.02
N HIS A 575 5.60 3.21 2.55
CA HIS A 575 5.44 2.99 4.00
C HIS A 575 6.32 1.89 4.57
N LEU A 576 6.46 0.74 3.86
CA LEU A 576 7.35 -0.34 4.34
C LEU A 576 8.83 0.09 4.35
N ALA A 577 9.26 0.83 3.33
CA ALA A 577 10.64 1.29 3.23
C ALA A 577 10.96 2.36 4.30
N LEU A 578 10.01 3.26 4.57
CA LEU A 578 10.11 4.20 5.69
C LEU A 578 10.29 3.44 7.01
N VAL A 579 9.43 2.46 7.31
CA VAL A 579 9.52 1.67 8.54
C VAL A 579 10.87 0.95 8.64
N ASN A 580 11.29 0.25 7.59
CA ASN A 580 12.56 -0.48 7.59
C ASN A 580 13.77 0.44 7.82
N THR A 581 13.75 1.64 7.24
CA THR A 581 14.81 2.65 7.42
C THR A 581 14.80 3.24 8.83
N ALA A 582 13.62 3.62 9.34
CA ALA A 582 13.47 4.16 10.68
C ALA A 582 13.88 3.15 11.76
N VAL A 583 13.51 1.88 11.58
CA VAL A 583 13.90 0.77 12.49
C VAL A 583 15.41 0.57 12.48
N LEU A 584 16.07 0.63 11.32
CA LEU A 584 17.53 0.53 11.22
C LEU A 584 18.22 1.59 12.09
N PHE A 585 17.76 2.84 12.03
CA PHE A 585 18.30 3.93 12.86
C PHE A 585 17.97 3.74 14.36
N ALA A 586 16.75 3.32 14.67
CA ALA A 586 16.32 3.12 16.05
C ALA A 586 17.01 1.93 16.76
N GLU A 587 17.39 0.90 16.02
CA GLU A 587 18.10 -0.25 16.59
C GLU A 587 19.56 0.07 16.96
N GLU A 588 20.21 0.97 16.24
CA GLU A 588 21.55 1.43 16.62
C GLU A 588 21.51 2.23 17.93
N ASP A 589 20.58 3.13 18.10
CA ASP A 589 20.44 3.93 19.33
C ASP A 589 20.21 3.06 20.57
N LYS A 590 19.49 1.93 20.44
CA LYS A 590 19.31 0.96 21.55
C LYS A 590 20.59 0.25 21.97
N ARG A 591 21.53 0.02 21.08
CA ARG A 591 22.83 -0.61 21.46
C ARG A 591 23.65 0.30 22.38
N LEU A 592 23.40 1.60 22.37
CA LEU A 592 24.04 2.56 23.26
C LEU A 592 23.41 2.64 24.65
N ILE A 593 22.15 2.21 24.81
CA ILE A 593 21.40 2.28 26.08
C ILE A 593 21.65 1.01 26.93
N PHE A 594 22.03 -0.10 26.30
CA PHE A 594 22.23 -1.41 26.95
C PHE A 594 23.69 -1.88 26.98
N LYS A 595 24.64 -0.96 26.86
CA LYS A 595 26.03 -1.14 27.25
C LYS A 595 26.29 -0.40 28.55
#